data_f4e22218d5653145e575bc023d1f7c61
#
_entry.id   f4e22218d5653145e575bc023d1f7c61
#
_cell.length_a   1.000
_cell.length_b   1.000
_cell.length_c   1.000
_cell.angle_alpha   90.00
_cell.angle_beta   90.00
_cell.angle_gamma   90.00
#
_symmetry.space_group_name_H-M   'P 1'
#
loop_
_entity.id
_entity.type
_entity.pdbx_description
1 polymer ?
#
loop_
_entity_poly.entity_id
_entity_poly.type
_entity_poly.pdbx_seq_one_letter_code
_entity_poly.pdbx_strand_id
1 'polypeptide(L)'
;MLKLILYVIIIYALVIMAARYDFDADNADYLIVLGSSLNKDMETFTLINRVNRAERYLKKNPDCLVIVSGGITGNNTISEAFKMQEMLIDRHITRNRIILEDKAQNTPENMKFSKQLLDVNKKITVCSSDYHIFRARLLPENTDTESMRSLRRR
;
A
#
# COMPACT_ATOMS: atom_id res chain seq x y z
N MET A 1 2.54 -32.11 -30.24
CA MET A 1 2.82 -32.04 -28.82
C MET A 1 3.71 -30.85 -28.45
N LEU A 2 4.92 -30.70 -29.00
CA LEU A 2 5.86 -29.62 -28.64
C LEU A 2 5.28 -28.21 -28.82
N LYS A 3 4.56 -27.94 -29.91
CA LYS A 3 3.89 -26.65 -30.16
C LYS A 3 2.82 -26.33 -29.13
N LEU A 4 2.05 -27.31 -28.66
CA LEU A 4 1.03 -27.13 -27.64
C LEU A 4 1.65 -26.76 -26.29
N ILE A 5 2.74 -27.42 -25.90
CA ILE A 5 3.50 -27.11 -24.68
C ILE A 5 4.05 -25.68 -24.73
N LEU A 6 4.59 -25.26 -25.88
CA LEU A 6 5.10 -23.90 -26.07
C LEU A 6 3.98 -22.85 -25.93
N TYR A 7 2.80 -23.09 -26.45
CA TYR A 7 1.63 -22.22 -26.31
C TYR A 7 1.20 -22.08 -24.83
N VAL A 8 1.16 -23.19 -24.10
CA VAL A 8 0.83 -23.18 -22.65
C VAL A 8 1.84 -22.36 -21.85
N ILE A 9 3.15 -22.52 -22.14
CA ILE A 9 4.21 -21.75 -21.47
C ILE A 9 4.08 -20.26 -21.79
N ILE A 10 3.80 -19.89 -23.03
CA ILE A 10 3.62 -18.47 -23.44
C ILE A 10 2.40 -17.88 -22.75
N ILE A 11 1.27 -18.59 -22.73
CA ILE A 11 0.05 -18.12 -22.06
C ILE A 11 0.32 -17.95 -20.54
N TYR A 12 1.00 -18.92 -19.92
CA TYR A 12 1.36 -18.84 -18.51
C TYR A 12 2.28 -17.66 -18.21
N ALA A 13 3.29 -17.42 -19.05
CA ALA A 13 4.17 -16.26 -18.95
C ALA A 13 3.42 -14.93 -19.13
N LEU A 14 2.47 -14.86 -20.08
CA LEU A 14 1.62 -13.68 -20.29
C LEU A 14 0.68 -13.44 -19.09
N VAL A 15 0.11 -14.50 -18.51
CA VAL A 15 -0.72 -14.40 -17.31
C VAL A 15 0.11 -13.90 -16.10
N ILE A 16 1.33 -14.42 -15.92
CA ILE A 16 2.24 -13.92 -14.86
C ILE A 16 2.64 -12.47 -15.13
N MET A 17 2.95 -12.11 -16.36
CA MET A 17 3.26 -10.73 -16.75
C MET A 17 2.08 -9.80 -16.52
N ALA A 18 0.87 -10.20 -16.90
CA ALA A 18 -0.36 -9.43 -16.66
C ALA A 18 -0.70 -9.31 -15.16
N ALA A 19 -0.43 -10.37 -14.37
CA ALA A 19 -0.60 -10.34 -12.90
C ALA A 19 0.44 -9.45 -12.20
N ARG A 20 1.60 -9.23 -12.82
CA ARG A 20 2.65 -8.29 -12.36
C ARG A 20 2.44 -6.87 -12.87
N TYR A 21 1.56 -6.66 -13.84
CA TYR A 21 1.13 -5.32 -14.20
C TYR A 21 0.31 -4.79 -13.03
N ASP A 22 0.97 -4.02 -12.17
CA ASP A 22 0.28 -3.14 -11.27
C ASP A 22 -0.60 -2.24 -12.11
N PHE A 23 -1.90 -2.44 -12.02
CA PHE A 23 -2.84 -1.39 -12.38
C PHE A 23 -2.58 -0.28 -11.36
N ASP A 24 -1.55 0.51 -11.61
CA ASP A 24 -1.39 1.79 -10.95
C ASP A 24 -2.70 2.52 -11.21
N ALA A 25 -3.46 2.78 -10.15
CA ALA A 25 -4.60 3.67 -10.24
C ALA A 25 -4.02 5.05 -10.55
N ASP A 26 -3.77 5.30 -11.84
CA ASP A 26 -3.22 6.56 -12.30
C ASP A 26 -4.10 7.69 -11.77
N ASN A 27 -3.46 8.72 -11.21
CA ASN A 27 -4.10 9.94 -10.69
C ASN A 27 -5.03 9.73 -9.47
N ALA A 28 -4.61 8.97 -8.45
CA ALA A 28 -5.26 9.02 -7.15
C ALA A 28 -4.89 10.30 -6.41
N ASP A 29 -5.87 10.87 -5.69
CA ASP A 29 -5.66 12.02 -4.82
C ASP A 29 -4.86 11.62 -3.57
N TYR A 30 -5.09 10.39 -3.08
CA TYR A 30 -4.42 9.85 -1.90
C TYR A 30 -3.85 8.45 -2.15
N LEU A 31 -2.63 8.23 -1.67
CA LEU A 31 -1.99 6.93 -1.55
C LEU A 31 -1.93 6.55 -0.07
N ILE A 32 -2.54 5.45 0.33
CA ILE A 32 -2.37 4.90 1.68
C ILE A 32 -1.29 3.82 1.64
N VAL A 33 -0.24 3.99 2.44
CA VAL A 33 0.83 3.00 2.61
C VAL A 33 0.68 2.35 3.97
N LEU A 34 0.34 1.06 3.98
CA LEU A 34 0.17 0.30 5.20
C LEU A 34 1.54 -0.13 5.76
N GLY A 35 1.71 0.03 7.05
CA GLY A 35 2.88 -0.40 7.78
C GLY A 35 3.09 -1.91 7.74
N SER A 36 4.28 -2.31 8.06
CA SER A 36 4.73 -3.69 8.19
C SER A 36 5.76 -3.70 9.31
N SER A 37 5.69 -4.66 10.20
CA SER A 37 6.48 -4.72 11.43
C SER A 37 7.91 -4.18 11.29
N LEU A 38 8.35 -3.38 12.25
CA LEU A 38 9.75 -3.02 12.42
C LEU A 38 10.45 -4.13 13.25
N ASN A 39 11.77 -4.17 13.17
CA ASN A 39 12.60 -5.04 13.99
C ASN A 39 13.58 -4.17 14.80
N LYS A 40 13.27 -3.93 16.08
CA LYS A 40 14.04 -3.03 16.96
C LYS A 40 14.28 -1.66 16.28
N ASP A 41 13.18 -1.03 15.87
CA ASP A 41 13.14 0.26 15.16
C ASP A 41 13.81 0.28 13.77
N MET A 42 14.26 -0.87 13.29
CA MET A 42 14.85 -1.00 11.95
C MET A 42 13.80 -1.45 10.94
N GLU A 43 13.93 -0.93 9.73
CA GLU A 43 13.07 -1.28 8.61
C GLU A 43 13.24 -2.74 8.18
N THR A 44 12.12 -3.41 8.00
CA THR A 44 12.08 -4.76 7.41
C THR A 44 12.11 -4.68 5.87
N PHE A 45 12.54 -5.76 5.22
CA PHE A 45 12.53 -5.85 3.76
C PHE A 45 11.14 -5.56 3.15
N THR A 46 10.07 -6.01 3.83
CA THR A 46 8.70 -5.75 3.42
C THR A 46 8.36 -4.26 3.46
N LEU A 47 8.78 -3.56 4.52
CA LEU A 47 8.55 -2.12 4.67
C LEU A 47 9.31 -1.34 3.60
N ILE A 48 10.58 -1.68 3.38
CA ILE A 48 11.43 -1.08 2.35
C ILE A 48 10.77 -1.19 0.97
N ASN A 49 10.27 -2.38 0.61
CA ASN A 49 9.61 -2.61 -0.69
C ASN A 49 8.33 -1.80 -0.85
N ARG A 50 7.52 -1.65 0.22
CA ARG A 50 6.32 -0.79 0.20
C ARG A 50 6.69 0.67 -0.01
N VAL A 51 7.69 1.17 0.71
CA VAL A 51 8.17 2.56 0.56
C VAL A 51 8.74 2.80 -0.83
N ASN A 52 9.54 1.87 -1.38
CA ASN A 52 10.06 1.98 -2.74
C ASN A 52 8.95 2.02 -3.80
N ARG A 53 7.86 1.28 -3.59
CA ARG A 53 6.69 1.29 -4.47
C ARG A 53 5.92 2.60 -4.34
N ALA A 54 5.73 3.08 -3.11
CA ALA A 54 5.08 4.37 -2.83
C ALA A 54 5.88 5.54 -3.44
N GLU A 55 7.20 5.56 -3.29
CA GLU A 55 8.08 6.55 -3.91
C GLU A 55 7.89 6.63 -5.42
N ARG A 56 7.93 5.48 -6.11
CA ARG A 56 7.74 5.43 -7.57
C ARG A 56 6.38 5.99 -8.00
N TYR A 57 5.34 5.66 -7.25
CA TYR A 57 4.00 6.16 -7.49
C TYR A 57 3.92 7.67 -7.29
N LEU A 58 4.43 8.18 -6.16
CA LEU A 58 4.41 9.60 -5.79
C LEU A 58 5.24 10.49 -6.75
N LYS A 59 6.32 9.95 -7.31
CA LYS A 59 7.11 10.64 -8.34
C LYS A 59 6.38 10.76 -9.67
N LYS A 60 5.56 9.78 -10.03
CA LYS A 60 4.70 9.84 -11.22
C LYS A 60 3.46 10.72 -11.01
N ASN A 61 2.99 10.87 -9.77
CA ASN A 61 1.78 11.60 -9.39
C ASN A 61 2.13 12.72 -8.40
N PRO A 62 2.63 13.87 -8.86
CA PRO A 62 3.16 14.94 -8.00
C PRO A 62 2.11 15.56 -7.08
N ASP A 63 0.83 15.56 -7.47
CA ASP A 63 -0.28 16.14 -6.70
C ASP A 63 -0.87 15.16 -5.67
N CYS A 64 -0.50 13.88 -5.73
CA CYS A 64 -0.98 12.86 -4.81
C CYS A 64 -0.40 13.06 -3.41
N LEU A 65 -1.27 13.06 -2.38
CA LEU A 65 -0.86 13.01 -0.98
C LEU A 65 -0.68 11.56 -0.54
N VAL A 66 0.23 11.31 0.40
CA VAL A 66 0.45 9.97 0.96
C VAL A 66 0.10 9.93 2.44
N ILE A 67 -0.70 8.95 2.84
CA ILE A 67 -0.93 8.61 4.24
C ILE A 67 -0.06 7.38 4.54
N VAL A 68 0.87 7.53 5.48
CA VAL A 68 1.64 6.41 6.02
C VAL A 68 0.99 5.98 7.33
N SER A 69 0.57 4.71 7.41
CA SER A 69 -0.25 4.24 8.52
C SER A 69 0.36 3.02 9.19
N GLY A 70 0.52 3.10 10.52
CA GLY A 70 1.02 2.04 11.38
C GLY A 70 1.61 2.57 12.67
N GLY A 71 1.13 2.06 13.80
CA GLY A 71 1.54 2.46 15.13
C GLY A 71 2.84 1.79 15.61
N ILE A 72 3.09 1.91 16.91
CA ILE A 72 4.20 1.22 17.58
C ILE A 72 3.77 -0.22 17.85
N THR A 73 4.53 -1.18 17.33
CA THR A 73 4.24 -2.62 17.49
C THR A 73 5.43 -3.37 18.07
N GLY A 74 5.16 -4.42 18.84
CA GLY A 74 6.20 -5.25 19.47
C GLY A 74 7.10 -4.48 20.44
N ASN A 75 8.42 -4.65 20.32
CA ASN A 75 9.42 -4.01 21.17
C ASN A 75 10.05 -2.77 20.50
N ASN A 76 9.34 -2.11 19.61
CA ASN A 76 9.80 -0.90 18.95
C ASN A 76 9.51 0.33 19.81
N THR A 77 10.29 1.39 19.61
CA THR A 77 10.13 2.69 20.30
C THR A 77 9.53 3.75 19.38
N ILE A 78 9.56 3.53 18.07
CA ILE A 78 8.97 4.38 17.05
C ILE A 78 7.85 3.66 16.31
N SER A 79 6.93 4.44 15.74
CA SER A 79 5.85 3.89 14.92
C SER A 79 6.33 3.51 13.52
N GLU A 80 5.66 2.53 12.92
CA GLU A 80 5.91 2.13 11.53
C GLU A 80 5.66 3.31 10.58
N ALA A 81 4.63 4.10 10.86
CA ALA A 81 4.30 5.30 10.09
C ALA A 81 5.41 6.35 10.15
N PHE A 82 5.97 6.61 11.34
CA PHE A 82 7.08 7.53 11.49
C PHE A 82 8.30 7.07 10.70
N LYS A 83 8.63 5.78 10.76
CA LYS A 83 9.74 5.21 9.98
C LYS A 83 9.52 5.35 8.48
N MET A 84 8.31 5.08 7.99
CA MET A 84 7.97 5.28 6.57
C MET A 84 8.06 6.74 6.14
N GLN A 85 7.66 7.68 7.02
CA GLN A 85 7.78 9.11 6.75
C GLN A 85 9.25 9.51 6.59
N GLU A 86 10.15 9.11 7.49
CA GLU A 86 11.59 9.36 7.37
C GLU A 86 12.13 8.82 6.04
N MET A 87 11.82 7.54 5.74
CA MET A 87 12.26 6.91 4.50
C MET A 87 11.77 7.63 3.23
N LEU A 88 10.56 8.19 3.22
CA LEU A 88 10.02 8.95 2.08
C LEU A 88 10.70 10.32 1.95
N ILE A 89 10.97 10.99 3.08
CA ILE A 89 11.68 12.28 3.09
C ILE A 89 13.10 12.10 2.55
N ASP A 90 13.81 11.05 2.96
CA ASP A 90 15.16 10.72 2.46
C ASP A 90 15.16 10.45 0.94
N ARG A 91 14.01 10.04 0.39
CA ARG A 91 13.79 9.83 -1.06
C ARG A 91 13.26 11.07 -1.79
N HIS A 92 13.37 12.24 -1.15
CA HIS A 92 12.95 13.54 -1.69
C HIS A 92 11.44 13.72 -1.90
N ILE A 93 10.60 12.97 -1.17
CA ILE A 93 9.18 13.29 -1.07
C ILE A 93 9.01 14.39 -0.01
N THR A 94 8.41 15.50 -0.41
CA THR A 94 8.27 16.66 0.49
C THR A 94 7.34 16.36 1.65
N ARG A 95 7.71 16.81 2.85
CA ARG A 95 6.99 16.53 4.10
C ARG A 95 5.51 16.95 4.06
N ASN A 96 5.18 18.04 3.37
CA ASN A 96 3.80 18.52 3.25
C ASN A 96 2.88 17.60 2.44
N ARG A 97 3.45 16.65 1.71
CA ARG A 97 2.71 15.60 1.00
C ARG A 97 2.48 14.34 1.85
N ILE A 98 3.07 14.25 3.05
CA ILE A 98 3.05 13.05 3.88
C ILE A 98 2.18 13.30 5.11
N ILE A 99 1.10 12.54 5.23
CA ILE A 99 0.19 12.54 6.38
C ILE A 99 0.53 11.33 7.24
N LEU A 100 0.77 11.57 8.53
CA LEU A 100 1.13 10.53 9.49
C LEU A 100 -0.11 9.99 10.20
N GLU A 101 -0.29 8.67 10.21
CA GLU A 101 -1.23 7.94 11.04
C GLU A 101 -0.44 6.90 11.86
N ASP A 102 -0.18 7.18 13.13
CA ASP A 102 0.73 6.43 14.00
C ASP A 102 0.04 5.71 15.17
N LYS A 103 -1.30 5.58 15.13
CA LYS A 103 -2.10 4.99 16.21
C LYS A 103 -2.51 3.55 15.96
N ALA A 104 -2.62 3.16 14.71
CA ALA A 104 -3.13 1.86 14.31
C ALA A 104 -2.22 0.70 14.76
N GLN A 105 -2.81 -0.33 15.36
CA GLN A 105 -2.11 -1.52 15.84
C GLN A 105 -2.27 -2.74 14.92
N ASN A 106 -3.17 -2.66 13.94
CA ASN A 106 -3.50 -3.74 13.02
C ASN A 106 -4.04 -3.20 11.70
N THR A 107 -4.14 -4.07 10.68
CA THR A 107 -4.57 -3.67 9.34
C THR A 107 -5.99 -3.07 9.29
N PRO A 108 -7.01 -3.59 10.00
CA PRO A 108 -8.31 -2.94 10.08
C PRO A 108 -8.24 -1.51 10.64
N GLU A 109 -7.46 -1.29 11.68
CA GLU A 109 -7.26 0.06 12.26
C GLU A 109 -6.50 0.98 11.32
N ASN A 110 -5.45 0.48 10.62
CA ASN A 110 -4.75 1.25 9.59
C ASN A 110 -5.75 1.82 8.57
N MET A 111 -6.65 1.00 8.05
CA MET A 111 -7.66 1.44 7.09
C MET A 111 -8.68 2.39 7.71
N LYS A 112 -9.16 2.09 8.92
CA LYS A 112 -10.15 2.91 9.64
C LYS A 112 -9.62 4.30 9.95
N PHE A 113 -8.41 4.39 10.52
CA PHE A 113 -7.84 5.67 10.93
C PHE A 113 -7.35 6.47 9.72
N SER A 114 -6.77 5.82 8.70
CA SER A 114 -6.42 6.50 7.46
C SER A 114 -7.65 7.13 6.79
N LYS A 115 -8.81 6.45 6.77
CA LYS A 115 -10.05 7.00 6.21
C LYS A 115 -10.51 8.28 6.91
N GLN A 116 -10.27 8.42 8.21
CA GLN A 116 -10.63 9.63 8.97
C GLN A 116 -9.80 10.85 8.59
N LEU A 117 -8.65 10.64 7.95
CA LEU A 117 -7.73 11.69 7.49
C LEU A 117 -7.96 12.09 6.02
N LEU A 118 -8.92 11.44 5.36
CA LEU A 118 -9.23 11.68 3.95
C LEU A 118 -10.36 12.68 3.79
N ASP A 119 -10.28 13.49 2.74
CA ASP A 119 -11.42 14.26 2.28
C ASP A 119 -12.46 13.35 1.61
N VAL A 120 -13.73 13.63 1.84
CA VAL A 120 -14.85 12.90 1.22
C VAL A 120 -14.82 13.06 -0.30
N ASN A 121 -15.11 11.99 -1.03
CA ASN A 121 -15.17 11.95 -2.50
C ASN A 121 -13.81 12.02 -3.25
N LYS A 122 -12.71 11.73 -2.58
CA LYS A 122 -11.38 11.66 -3.19
C LYS A 122 -11.03 10.24 -3.67
N LYS A 123 -10.27 10.16 -4.75
CA LYS A 123 -9.79 8.90 -5.30
C LYS A 123 -8.61 8.38 -4.47
N ILE A 124 -8.72 7.15 -3.99
CA ILE A 124 -7.76 6.54 -3.07
C ILE A 124 -7.14 5.30 -3.70
N THR A 125 -5.84 5.15 -3.56
CA THR A 125 -5.13 3.89 -3.84
C THR A 125 -4.39 3.39 -2.60
N VAL A 126 -4.21 2.08 -2.48
CA VAL A 126 -3.58 1.46 -1.31
C VAL A 126 -2.35 0.68 -1.72
N CYS A 127 -1.23 0.97 -1.08
CA CYS A 127 0.02 0.22 -1.20
C CYS A 127 0.18 -0.73 -0.02
N SER A 128 0.11 -2.03 -0.30
CA SER A 128 0.34 -3.10 0.66
C SER A 128 1.02 -4.28 -0.04
N SER A 129 1.53 -5.26 0.71
CA SER A 129 1.97 -6.53 0.13
C SER A 129 0.77 -7.41 -0.23
N ASP A 130 0.90 -8.26 -1.25
CA ASP A 130 -0.17 -9.14 -1.74
C ASP A 130 -0.81 -9.99 -0.64
N TYR A 131 -0.01 -10.45 0.34
CA TYR A 131 -0.49 -11.21 1.49
C TYR A 131 -1.48 -10.42 2.36
N HIS A 132 -1.24 -9.13 2.61
CA HIS A 132 -2.12 -8.29 3.41
C HIS A 132 -3.41 -7.93 2.68
N ILE A 133 -3.35 -7.73 1.36
CA ILE A 133 -4.53 -7.52 0.53
C ILE A 133 -5.43 -8.76 0.54
N PHE A 134 -4.85 -9.96 0.47
CA PHE A 134 -5.58 -11.22 0.57
C PHE A 134 -6.26 -11.38 1.93
N ARG A 135 -5.56 -11.09 3.04
CA ARG A 135 -6.11 -11.16 4.39
C ARG A 135 -7.23 -10.14 4.62
N ALA A 136 -7.08 -8.92 4.10
CA ALA A 136 -8.12 -7.90 4.18
C ALA A 136 -9.41 -8.29 3.42
N ARG A 137 -9.31 -9.13 2.37
CA ARG A 137 -10.45 -9.68 1.63
C ARG A 137 -11.17 -10.81 2.35
N LEU A 138 -10.52 -11.49 3.29
CA LEU A 138 -11.08 -12.61 4.05
C LEU A 138 -11.75 -12.17 5.37
N LEU A 139 -11.62 -10.89 5.76
CA LEU A 139 -12.33 -10.36 6.91
C LEU A 139 -13.82 -10.19 6.56
N PRO A 140 -14.76 -10.58 7.46
CA PRO A 140 -16.19 -10.48 7.20
C PRO A 140 -16.61 -9.04 6.95
N GLU A 141 -17.63 -8.88 6.10
CA GLU A 141 -18.13 -7.63 5.50
C GLU A 141 -18.60 -6.53 6.47
N ASN A 142 -18.49 -6.71 7.78
CA ASN A 142 -18.90 -5.72 8.77
C ASN A 142 -17.94 -4.52 8.92
N THR A 143 -16.87 -4.46 8.12
CA THR A 143 -15.97 -3.31 8.07
C THR A 143 -15.67 -2.96 6.61
N ASP A 144 -16.51 -2.10 6.02
CA ASP A 144 -16.22 -1.28 4.82
C ASP A 144 -15.49 -1.93 3.61
N THR A 145 -15.75 -3.22 3.36
CA THR A 145 -15.19 -3.94 2.20
C THR A 145 -15.77 -3.44 0.87
N GLU A 146 -16.89 -2.71 0.91
CA GLU A 146 -17.53 -2.15 -0.29
C GLU A 146 -16.68 -1.07 -0.96
N SER A 147 -15.93 -0.28 -0.18
CA SER A 147 -15.05 0.76 -0.73
C SER A 147 -13.83 0.17 -1.43
N MET A 148 -13.35 -1.01 -0.99
CA MET A 148 -12.26 -1.72 -1.68
C MET A 148 -12.71 -2.42 -2.97
N ARG A 149 -14.01 -2.78 -3.08
CA ARG A 149 -14.59 -3.32 -4.33
C ARG A 149 -14.82 -2.25 -5.39
N SER A 150 -15.09 -1.00 -4.98
CA SER A 150 -15.28 0.11 -5.93
C SER A 150 -13.97 0.49 -6.64
N LEU A 151 -12.82 0.28 -6.03
CA LEU A 151 -11.50 0.50 -6.61
C LEU A 151 -11.16 -0.50 -7.74
N ARG A 152 -11.94 -1.58 -7.92
CA ARG A 152 -11.74 -2.60 -8.96
C ARG A 152 -12.61 -2.43 -10.20
N ARG A 153 -13.60 -1.51 -10.19
CA ARG A 153 -14.62 -1.41 -11.26
C ARG A 153 -14.59 -0.12 -12.07
N ARG A 154 -13.52 0.67 -11.98
CA ARG A 154 -13.36 1.84 -12.86
C ARG A 154 -11.96 1.90 -13.43
#